data_84aa5ab07608d4305c3bd930a4a91484
#
_entry.id   84aa5ab07608d4305c3bd930a4a91484
#
_cell.length_a   1.000
_cell.length_b   1.000
_cell.length_c   1.000
_cell.angle_alpha   90.00
_cell.angle_beta   90.00
_cell.angle_gamma   90.00
#
_symmetry.space_group_name_H-M   'P 1'
#
loop_
_entity.id
_entity.type
_entity.pdbx_description
1 polymer ?
#
loop_
_entity_poly.entity_id
_entity_poly.type
_entity_poly.pdbx_seq_one_letter_code
_entity_poly.pdbx_strand_id
1 'polypeptide(L)'
;MQTLKEKSTQLCVYHEDKKVVDLWASQDDSFSPDSLINVFSSGKSLETIALASLVGQGLMNYTDKITDFWPEFGHKGKQDLTVAELMRHEAGLAAFDGSLDTQDLLTENIKKNKVGKIIEEHVQKYRPNGGSRREYHAVTRGWIVNEVFRRIEPAGRTIGEYLREDIGTPLGVDAIVGVKQEELSRRALVVPLGFKFVFWDSLKPRFLGRRMEFNFFQLTTKILRMIPVIRNSTTWGTPAPFKGMRGIRFFNEPSLAMGETPSANTHSNARSLAKIAAMMSSGGKFNDQEFLNEAAWTALHSEPVKATMGMGRSIFTQGGVAHFTPCNADSSKLDKAFNTGREGFYGWMGLGGSIFQWHPTHRIGFGYVPTSLNLVDILNERGKTYQAEVLNCIERLTK
;
A
#
# COMPACT_ATOMS: atom_id res chain seq x y z
N MET A 1 22.68 -11.89 -7.86
CA MET A 1 21.56 -11.84 -6.90
C MET A 1 20.95 -13.23 -6.75
N GLN A 2 21.42 -14.05 -5.82
CA GLN A 2 20.85 -15.36 -5.56
C GLN A 2 20.27 -15.45 -4.14
N THR A 3 19.74 -14.35 -3.66
CA THR A 3 19.44 -14.23 -2.21
C THR A 3 18.09 -14.77 -1.81
N LEU A 4 17.09 -14.85 -2.69
CA LEU A 4 15.78 -15.42 -2.36
C LEU A 4 15.29 -16.35 -3.48
N LYS A 5 14.38 -17.26 -3.12
CA LYS A 5 13.70 -18.12 -4.08
C LYS A 5 12.61 -17.30 -4.78
N GLU A 6 13.00 -16.46 -5.74
CA GLU A 6 12.06 -15.76 -6.60
C GLU A 6 11.46 -16.70 -7.65
N LYS A 7 10.16 -16.55 -7.91
CA LYS A 7 9.50 -17.19 -9.04
C LYS A 7 9.42 -16.23 -10.21
N SER A 8 8.85 -15.05 -9.99
CA SER A 8 8.76 -13.99 -10.97
C SER A 8 8.87 -12.63 -10.27
N THR A 9 9.48 -11.65 -10.92
CA THR A 9 9.68 -10.32 -10.36
C THR A 9 9.82 -9.27 -11.45
N GLN A 10 9.42 -8.05 -11.12
CA GLN A 10 9.51 -6.87 -11.99
C GLN A 10 10.11 -5.72 -11.19
N LEU A 11 10.99 -4.93 -11.82
CA LEU A 11 11.58 -3.70 -11.30
C LEU A 11 11.58 -2.64 -12.39
N CYS A 12 11.02 -1.49 -12.12
CA CYS A 12 11.06 -0.36 -13.01
C CYS A 12 11.38 0.93 -12.24
N VAL A 13 12.20 1.78 -12.85
CA VAL A 13 12.57 3.07 -12.28
C VAL A 13 12.49 4.14 -13.36
N TYR A 14 11.89 5.25 -13.00
CA TYR A 14 11.91 6.50 -13.76
C TYR A 14 12.78 7.51 -13.03
N HIS A 15 13.50 8.31 -13.81
CA HIS A 15 14.22 9.50 -13.35
C HIS A 15 13.93 10.63 -14.33
N GLU A 16 13.44 11.76 -13.82
CA GLU A 16 13.05 12.92 -14.66
C GLU A 16 12.14 12.52 -15.84
N ASP A 17 11.08 11.79 -15.54
CA ASP A 17 10.09 11.26 -16.48
C ASP A 17 10.65 10.28 -17.55
N LYS A 18 11.93 9.93 -17.48
CA LYS A 18 12.55 8.94 -18.35
C LYS A 18 12.66 7.59 -17.66
N LYS A 19 12.26 6.53 -18.33
CA LYS A 19 12.42 5.15 -17.83
C LYS A 19 13.90 4.74 -17.95
N VAL A 20 14.58 4.62 -16.79
CA VAL A 20 16.02 4.33 -16.71
C VAL A 20 16.32 2.88 -16.33
N VAL A 21 15.36 2.20 -15.68
CA VAL A 21 15.45 0.76 -15.38
C VAL A 21 14.13 0.10 -15.78
N ASP A 22 14.21 -1.03 -16.47
CA ASP A 22 13.07 -1.86 -16.87
C ASP A 22 13.49 -3.31 -16.90
N LEU A 23 13.41 -3.99 -15.77
CA LEU A 23 13.90 -5.35 -15.57
C LEU A 23 12.76 -6.26 -15.11
N TRP A 24 12.71 -7.45 -15.67
CA TRP A 24 11.83 -8.51 -15.21
C TRP A 24 12.49 -9.87 -15.41
N ALA A 25 12.12 -10.80 -14.58
CA ALA A 25 12.62 -12.17 -14.65
C ALA A 25 11.55 -13.14 -14.16
N SER A 26 11.46 -14.30 -14.79
CA SER A 26 10.50 -15.34 -14.42
C SER A 26 11.05 -16.73 -14.70
N GLN A 27 10.53 -17.71 -13.97
CA GLN A 27 10.61 -19.15 -14.26
C GLN A 27 9.37 -19.66 -15.02
N ASP A 28 8.47 -18.77 -15.40
CA ASP A 28 7.19 -19.06 -16.04
C ASP A 28 7.15 -18.29 -17.37
N ASP A 29 7.08 -19.00 -18.49
CA ASP A 29 7.11 -18.44 -19.84
C ASP A 29 5.90 -17.56 -20.15
N SER A 30 4.79 -17.74 -19.43
CA SER A 30 3.59 -16.90 -19.56
C SER A 30 3.72 -15.54 -18.87
N PHE A 31 4.74 -15.36 -18.03
CA PHE A 31 4.95 -14.11 -17.31
C PHE A 31 5.66 -13.08 -18.19
N SER A 32 5.14 -11.87 -18.19
CA SER A 32 5.68 -10.73 -18.94
C SER A 32 5.86 -9.50 -18.04
N PRO A 33 6.54 -8.44 -18.50
CA PRO A 33 6.63 -7.19 -17.77
C PRO A 33 5.26 -6.49 -17.59
N ASP A 34 4.26 -6.91 -18.35
CA ASP A 34 2.88 -6.37 -18.31
C ASP A 34 1.92 -7.31 -17.55
N SER A 35 2.44 -8.40 -16.96
CA SER A 35 1.66 -9.27 -16.08
C SER A 35 1.19 -8.52 -14.84
N LEU A 36 -0.09 -8.71 -14.50
CA LEU A 36 -0.72 -8.08 -13.34
C LEU A 36 -0.45 -8.90 -12.08
N ILE A 37 0.05 -8.24 -11.06
CA ILE A 37 0.32 -8.87 -9.76
C ILE A 37 -0.46 -8.11 -8.70
N ASN A 38 -1.01 -8.81 -7.72
CA ASN A 38 -1.55 -8.15 -6.53
C ASN A 38 -0.40 -7.46 -5.77
N VAL A 39 -0.45 -6.12 -5.71
CA VAL A 39 0.57 -5.30 -5.04
C VAL A 39 0.25 -5.03 -3.57
N PHE A 40 -0.83 -5.62 -3.05
CA PHE A 40 -1.24 -5.47 -1.65
C PHE A 40 -1.27 -4.00 -1.20
N SER A 41 -0.66 -3.73 -0.06
CA SER A 41 -0.68 -2.40 0.56
C SER A 41 0.09 -1.33 -0.19
N SER A 42 0.87 -1.65 -1.24
CA SER A 42 1.37 -0.64 -2.18
C SER A 42 0.22 0.12 -2.85
N GLY A 43 -0.93 -0.53 -3.05
CA GLY A 43 -2.17 0.07 -3.54
C GLY A 43 -2.72 1.21 -2.67
N LYS A 44 -2.33 1.27 -1.39
CA LYS A 44 -2.71 2.38 -0.51
C LYS A 44 -2.25 3.75 -1.03
N SER A 45 -1.15 3.79 -1.76
CA SER A 45 -0.69 5.03 -2.40
C SER A 45 -1.60 5.43 -3.57
N LEU A 46 -2.24 4.49 -4.26
CA LEU A 46 -3.23 4.80 -5.31
C LEU A 46 -4.53 5.35 -4.72
N GLU A 47 -5.00 4.79 -3.61
CA GLU A 47 -6.19 5.34 -2.94
C GLU A 47 -5.95 6.76 -2.41
N THR A 48 -4.70 7.08 -1.98
CA THR A 48 -4.36 8.45 -1.56
C THR A 48 -4.33 9.42 -2.72
N ILE A 49 -3.87 8.99 -3.90
CA ILE A 49 -3.89 9.79 -5.13
C ILE A 49 -5.33 10.10 -5.56
N ALA A 50 -6.21 9.09 -5.53
CA ALA A 50 -7.62 9.29 -5.83
C ALA A 50 -8.27 10.30 -4.88
N LEU A 51 -8.05 10.16 -3.57
CA LEU A 51 -8.63 11.09 -2.59
C LEU A 51 -8.06 12.51 -2.74
N ALA A 52 -6.77 12.65 -3.07
CA ALA A 52 -6.14 13.95 -3.31
C ALA A 52 -6.76 14.70 -4.49
N SER A 53 -7.26 14.00 -5.51
CA SER A 53 -7.93 14.64 -6.64
C SER A 53 -9.19 15.41 -6.21
N LEU A 54 -9.91 14.90 -5.21
CA LEU A 54 -11.08 15.58 -4.66
C LEU A 54 -10.69 16.87 -3.92
N VAL A 55 -9.55 16.85 -3.22
CA VAL A 55 -8.99 18.05 -2.59
C VAL A 55 -8.61 19.08 -3.65
N GLY A 56 -7.96 18.66 -4.73
CA GLY A 56 -7.58 19.53 -5.83
C GLY A 56 -8.77 20.15 -6.57
N GLN A 57 -9.91 19.49 -6.55
CA GLN A 57 -11.18 19.99 -7.10
C GLN A 57 -11.94 20.88 -6.10
N GLY A 58 -11.43 21.05 -4.87
CA GLY A 58 -12.10 21.82 -3.82
C GLY A 58 -13.36 21.16 -3.26
N LEU A 59 -13.51 19.85 -3.44
CA LEU A 59 -14.69 19.09 -3.00
C LEU A 59 -14.56 18.61 -1.54
N MET A 60 -13.34 18.56 -0.99
CA MET A 60 -13.07 18.21 0.39
C MET A 60 -11.73 18.74 0.87
N ASN A 61 -11.54 18.79 2.18
CA ASN A 61 -10.26 18.95 2.85
C ASN A 61 -9.96 17.75 3.74
N TYR A 62 -8.70 17.45 4.01
CA TYR A 62 -8.34 16.35 4.91
C TYR A 62 -8.78 16.58 6.36
N THR A 63 -9.02 17.84 6.75
CA THR A 63 -9.54 18.23 8.07
C THR A 63 -11.05 18.07 8.23
N ASP A 64 -11.79 17.86 7.13
CA ASP A 64 -13.23 17.70 7.17
C ASP A 64 -13.60 16.39 7.89
N LYS A 65 -14.74 16.40 8.54
CA LYS A 65 -15.29 15.19 9.17
C LYS A 65 -15.86 14.27 8.09
N ILE A 66 -15.70 12.98 8.25
CA ILE A 66 -16.28 12.00 7.33
C ILE A 66 -17.81 12.14 7.30
N THR A 67 -18.42 12.55 8.42
CA THR A 67 -19.86 12.79 8.54
C THR A 67 -20.38 13.96 7.72
N ASP A 68 -19.52 14.87 7.28
CA ASP A 68 -19.91 15.97 6.40
C ASP A 68 -20.34 15.46 5.01
N PHE A 69 -19.82 14.30 4.62
CA PHE A 69 -20.10 13.64 3.33
C PHE A 69 -20.92 12.34 3.50
N TRP A 70 -20.89 11.77 4.70
CA TRP A 70 -21.53 10.50 5.02
C TRP A 70 -22.12 10.53 6.45
N PRO A 71 -23.30 11.15 6.64
CA PRO A 71 -23.91 11.32 7.97
C PRO A 71 -24.08 10.01 8.74
N GLU A 72 -24.48 8.92 8.07
CA GLU A 72 -24.69 7.61 8.68
C GLU A 72 -23.41 6.99 9.24
N PHE A 73 -22.24 7.38 8.72
CA PHE A 73 -20.94 6.97 9.26
C PHE A 73 -20.79 7.35 10.74
N GLY A 74 -21.39 8.48 11.15
CA GLY A 74 -21.30 9.02 12.53
C GLY A 74 -21.87 8.10 13.61
N HIS A 75 -22.63 7.08 13.27
CA HIS A 75 -23.15 6.12 14.22
C HIS A 75 -22.02 5.41 15.00
N LYS A 76 -22.34 4.93 16.21
CA LYS A 76 -21.42 4.14 17.05
C LYS A 76 -20.11 4.84 17.42
N GLY A 77 -20.17 6.18 17.61
CA GLY A 77 -19.05 6.96 18.14
C GLY A 77 -18.06 7.52 17.14
N LYS A 78 -18.36 7.45 15.83
CA LYS A 78 -17.47 7.87 14.74
C LYS A 78 -17.69 9.31 14.24
N GLN A 79 -18.63 10.06 14.88
CA GLN A 79 -19.10 11.37 14.37
C GLN A 79 -18.04 12.45 14.23
N ASP A 80 -16.94 12.36 14.98
CA ASP A 80 -15.90 13.39 14.98
C ASP A 80 -14.65 13.01 14.18
N LEU A 81 -14.68 11.82 13.55
CA LEU A 81 -13.51 11.32 12.80
C LEU A 81 -13.28 12.13 11.53
N THR A 82 -12.06 12.66 11.38
CA THR A 82 -11.63 13.38 10.19
C THR A 82 -11.08 12.44 9.11
N VAL A 83 -11.08 12.91 7.87
CA VAL A 83 -10.45 12.20 6.76
C VAL A 83 -8.96 11.96 7.02
N ALA A 84 -8.24 12.97 7.54
CA ALA A 84 -6.81 12.85 7.85
C ALA A 84 -6.52 11.76 8.90
N GLU A 85 -7.34 11.64 9.94
CA GLU A 85 -7.18 10.60 10.98
C GLU A 85 -7.39 9.19 10.40
N LEU A 86 -8.38 9.02 9.53
CA LEU A 86 -8.56 7.77 8.79
C LEU A 86 -7.33 7.46 7.93
N MET A 87 -6.86 8.45 7.16
CA MET A 87 -5.73 8.27 6.25
C MET A 87 -4.42 7.95 6.98
N ARG A 88 -4.20 8.50 8.17
CA ARG A 88 -3.04 8.20 9.03
C ARG A 88 -3.16 6.93 9.86
N HIS A 89 -4.21 6.11 9.66
CA HIS A 89 -4.45 4.89 10.44
C HIS A 89 -4.80 5.13 11.93
N GLU A 90 -5.42 6.24 12.24
CA GLU A 90 -5.77 6.67 13.60
C GLU A 90 -7.26 6.46 13.92
N ALA A 91 -8.04 5.94 12.97
CA ALA A 91 -9.50 5.88 13.05
C ALA A 91 -10.07 4.89 14.08
N GLY A 92 -9.28 3.96 14.61
CA GLY A 92 -9.81 2.93 15.53
C GLY A 92 -10.73 1.90 14.84
N LEU A 93 -10.56 1.70 13.53
CA LEU A 93 -11.38 0.85 12.67
C LEU A 93 -10.52 -0.19 11.92
N ALA A 94 -9.44 -0.68 12.54
CA ALA A 94 -8.45 -1.56 11.89
C ALA A 94 -9.02 -2.94 11.52
N ALA A 95 -10.09 -3.39 12.16
CA ALA A 95 -10.82 -4.61 11.80
C ALA A 95 -12.30 -4.44 12.12
N PHE A 96 -13.15 -5.21 11.45
CA PHE A 96 -14.57 -5.31 11.72
C PHE A 96 -14.91 -6.61 12.48
N ASP A 97 -16.06 -6.62 13.16
CA ASP A 97 -16.51 -7.78 13.94
C ASP A 97 -17.16 -8.86 13.04
N GLY A 98 -17.25 -8.63 11.74
CA GLY A 98 -17.74 -9.57 10.73
C GLY A 98 -16.87 -9.61 9.49
N SER A 99 -16.91 -10.73 8.76
CA SER A 99 -16.25 -10.88 7.46
C SER A 99 -17.17 -10.38 6.33
N LEU A 100 -16.59 -9.69 5.34
CA LEU A 100 -17.31 -9.28 4.14
C LEU A 100 -17.38 -10.42 3.13
N ASP A 101 -18.51 -10.53 2.42
CA ASP A 101 -18.60 -11.39 1.25
C ASP A 101 -17.88 -10.73 0.07
N THR A 102 -17.14 -11.50 -0.73
CA THR A 102 -16.44 -10.97 -1.89
C THR A 102 -17.40 -10.38 -2.93
N GLN A 103 -18.64 -10.85 -2.98
CA GLN A 103 -19.68 -10.29 -3.85
C GLN A 103 -20.10 -8.87 -3.44
N ASP A 104 -20.09 -8.56 -2.14
CA ASP A 104 -20.42 -7.20 -1.67
C ASP A 104 -19.37 -6.16 -2.06
N LEU A 105 -18.18 -6.61 -2.46
CA LEU A 105 -17.06 -5.78 -2.92
C LEU A 105 -17.09 -5.47 -4.41
N LEU A 106 -18.00 -6.05 -5.18
CA LEU A 106 -18.18 -5.70 -6.59
C LEU A 106 -18.69 -4.25 -6.70
N THR A 107 -18.21 -3.52 -7.69
CA THR A 107 -18.50 -2.09 -7.91
C THR A 107 -19.98 -1.77 -7.80
N GLU A 108 -20.84 -2.56 -8.46
CA GLU A 108 -22.30 -2.38 -8.43
C GLU A 108 -22.91 -2.60 -7.03
N ASN A 109 -22.32 -3.44 -6.21
CA ASN A 109 -22.78 -3.71 -4.84
C ASN A 109 -22.28 -2.67 -3.85
N ILE A 110 -21.06 -2.14 -4.03
CA ILE A 110 -20.56 -0.97 -3.31
C ILE A 110 -21.49 0.21 -3.55
N LYS A 111 -21.85 0.49 -4.82
CA LYS A 111 -22.80 1.56 -5.18
C LYS A 111 -24.20 1.37 -4.58
N LYS A 112 -24.60 0.14 -4.25
CA LYS A 112 -25.82 -0.18 -3.48
C LYS A 112 -25.62 -0.11 -1.97
N ASN A 113 -24.51 0.46 -1.49
CA ASN A 113 -24.19 0.63 -0.07
C ASN A 113 -24.03 -0.68 0.74
N LYS A 114 -23.64 -1.79 0.09
CA LYS A 114 -23.49 -3.08 0.79
C LYS A 114 -22.37 -3.04 1.84
N VAL A 115 -21.21 -2.51 1.45
CA VAL A 115 -20.07 -2.34 2.35
C VAL A 115 -20.33 -1.19 3.34
N GLY A 116 -20.91 -0.09 2.86
CA GLY A 116 -21.22 1.08 3.68
C GLY A 116 -22.06 0.76 4.90
N LYS A 117 -23.11 -0.07 4.75
CA LYS A 117 -23.98 -0.48 5.88
C LYS A 117 -23.20 -1.21 6.98
N ILE A 118 -22.22 -2.04 6.62
CA ILE A 118 -21.37 -2.76 7.59
C ILE A 118 -20.51 -1.75 8.36
N ILE A 119 -19.94 -0.76 7.64
CA ILE A 119 -19.12 0.29 8.24
C ILE A 119 -19.96 1.19 9.18
N GLU A 120 -21.15 1.58 8.76
CA GLU A 120 -22.09 2.40 9.54
C GLU A 120 -22.38 1.77 10.91
N GLU A 121 -22.65 0.48 10.94
CA GLU A 121 -22.99 -0.28 12.16
C GLU A 121 -21.79 -0.65 13.03
N HIS A 122 -20.56 -0.52 12.52
CA HIS A 122 -19.37 -0.92 13.26
C HIS A 122 -18.98 0.11 14.32
N VAL A 123 -18.61 -0.39 15.51
CA VAL A 123 -18.20 0.43 16.66
C VAL A 123 -16.74 0.85 16.52
N GLN A 124 -16.45 2.13 16.75
CA GLN A 124 -15.08 2.60 16.86
C GLN A 124 -14.40 2.01 18.11
N LYS A 125 -13.27 1.31 17.93
CA LYS A 125 -12.58 0.61 19.03
C LYS A 125 -11.79 1.57 19.95
N TYR A 126 -11.35 2.71 19.43
CA TYR A 126 -10.73 3.80 20.19
C TYR A 126 -10.88 5.12 19.43
N ARG A 127 -10.83 6.23 20.15
CA ARG A 127 -10.86 7.56 19.52
C ARG A 127 -9.46 8.03 19.16
N PRO A 128 -9.29 8.75 18.05
CA PRO A 128 -8.05 9.44 17.74
C PRO A 128 -7.64 10.37 18.89
N ASN A 129 -6.36 10.48 19.12
CA ASN A 129 -5.80 11.35 20.14
C ASN A 129 -4.50 11.99 19.62
N GLY A 130 -4.62 12.86 18.62
CA GLY A 130 -3.51 13.62 18.04
C GLY A 130 -2.30 12.77 17.60
N GLY A 131 -2.55 11.56 17.05
CA GLY A 131 -1.52 10.62 16.65
C GLY A 131 -0.92 9.78 17.76
N SER A 132 -1.39 9.89 19.00
CA SER A 132 -0.88 9.10 20.14
C SER A 132 -1.14 7.60 19.99
N ARG A 133 -2.19 7.21 19.24
CA ARG A 133 -2.52 5.82 18.94
C ARG A 133 -2.81 5.65 17.47
N ARG A 134 -1.96 4.85 16.83
CA ARG A 134 -2.07 4.47 15.43
C ARG A 134 -2.06 2.96 15.32
N GLU A 135 -3.01 2.40 14.61
CA GLU A 135 -3.08 0.97 14.34
C GLU A 135 -3.29 0.73 12.84
N TYR A 136 -2.47 -0.12 12.25
CA TYR A 136 -2.49 -0.32 10.81
C TYR A 136 -3.81 -0.92 10.31
N HIS A 137 -4.58 -0.16 9.58
CA HIS A 137 -5.81 -0.58 8.91
C HIS A 137 -5.42 -1.32 7.62
N ALA A 138 -5.12 -2.62 7.74
CA ALA A 138 -4.55 -3.40 6.63
C ALA A 138 -5.47 -3.45 5.41
N VAL A 139 -6.78 -3.61 5.64
CA VAL A 139 -7.82 -3.80 4.62
C VAL A 139 -8.90 -2.73 4.74
N THR A 140 -9.37 -2.46 5.95
CA THR A 140 -10.55 -1.64 6.23
C THR A 140 -10.42 -0.20 5.78
N ARG A 141 -9.19 0.39 5.79
CA ARG A 141 -8.99 1.75 5.28
C ARG A 141 -9.51 1.90 3.85
N GLY A 142 -9.14 0.98 2.96
CA GLY A 142 -9.55 1.04 1.56
C GLY A 142 -11.07 0.94 1.37
N TRP A 143 -11.76 0.16 2.18
CA TRP A 143 -13.22 0.09 2.13
C TRP A 143 -13.86 1.40 2.56
N ILE A 144 -13.40 1.97 3.69
CA ILE A 144 -13.95 3.23 4.21
C ILE A 144 -13.63 4.37 3.24
N VAL A 145 -12.40 4.46 2.74
CA VAL A 145 -11.98 5.51 1.79
C VAL A 145 -12.75 5.40 0.48
N ASN A 146 -12.98 4.19 -0.03
CA ASN A 146 -13.77 3.98 -1.26
C ASN A 146 -15.23 4.45 -1.08
N GLU A 147 -15.81 4.18 0.09
CA GLU A 147 -17.15 4.65 0.46
C GLU A 147 -17.22 6.18 0.62
N VAL A 148 -16.19 6.81 1.20
CA VAL A 148 -16.06 8.27 1.29
C VAL A 148 -15.88 8.87 -0.10
N PHE A 149 -14.96 8.34 -0.89
CA PHE A 149 -14.65 8.82 -2.23
C PHE A 149 -15.89 8.88 -3.11
N ARG A 150 -16.65 7.77 -3.23
CA ARG A 150 -17.83 7.70 -4.10
C ARG A 150 -18.99 8.62 -3.67
N ARG A 151 -19.01 9.10 -2.42
CA ARG A 151 -20.02 10.05 -1.93
C ARG A 151 -19.65 11.49 -2.25
N ILE A 152 -18.37 11.78 -2.41
CA ILE A 152 -17.85 13.12 -2.70
C ILE A 152 -17.66 13.28 -4.21
N GLU A 153 -17.24 12.24 -4.91
CA GLU A 153 -16.99 12.25 -6.34
C GLU A 153 -18.29 12.53 -7.12
N PRO A 154 -18.31 13.57 -8.00
CA PRO A 154 -19.55 14.10 -8.57
C PRO A 154 -20.39 13.10 -9.38
N ALA A 155 -19.75 12.10 -10.01
CA ALA A 155 -20.44 11.04 -10.75
C ALA A 155 -20.75 9.79 -9.88
N GLY A 156 -20.37 9.81 -8.59
CA GLY A 156 -20.52 8.67 -7.69
C GLY A 156 -19.64 7.47 -8.06
N ARG A 157 -18.52 7.73 -8.75
CA ARG A 157 -17.55 6.70 -9.14
C ARG A 157 -16.83 6.16 -7.90
N THR A 158 -16.47 4.90 -7.96
CA THR A 158 -15.56 4.29 -6.98
C THR A 158 -14.11 4.66 -7.28
N ILE A 159 -13.21 4.39 -6.32
CA ILE A 159 -11.76 4.54 -6.54
C ILE A 159 -11.29 3.67 -7.73
N GLY A 160 -11.85 2.47 -7.88
CA GLY A 160 -11.50 1.58 -9.00
C GLY A 160 -11.86 2.19 -10.36
N GLU A 161 -13.04 2.78 -10.48
CA GLU A 161 -13.47 3.48 -11.71
C GLU A 161 -12.61 4.72 -11.98
N TYR A 162 -12.39 5.57 -10.97
CA TYR A 162 -11.54 6.75 -11.09
C TYR A 162 -10.11 6.41 -11.52
N LEU A 163 -9.47 5.46 -10.84
CA LEU A 163 -8.10 5.07 -11.18
C LEU A 163 -7.98 4.54 -12.60
N ARG A 164 -8.98 3.83 -13.08
CA ARG A 164 -9.00 3.31 -14.45
C ARG A 164 -9.19 4.41 -15.48
N GLU A 165 -10.12 5.34 -15.25
CA GLU A 165 -10.54 6.35 -16.21
C GLU A 165 -9.62 7.57 -16.21
N ASP A 166 -9.27 8.11 -15.04
CA ASP A 166 -8.56 9.38 -14.92
C ASP A 166 -7.03 9.20 -14.76
N ILE A 167 -6.56 8.02 -14.37
CA ILE A 167 -5.13 7.72 -14.22
C ILE A 167 -4.69 6.67 -15.24
N GLY A 168 -5.32 5.50 -15.23
CA GLY A 168 -4.90 4.33 -16.01
C GLY A 168 -4.91 4.58 -17.50
N THR A 169 -6.04 4.97 -18.04
CA THR A 169 -6.21 5.21 -19.48
C THR A 169 -5.37 6.38 -19.98
N PRO A 170 -5.40 7.58 -19.36
CA PRO A 170 -4.63 8.72 -19.87
C PRO A 170 -3.12 8.56 -19.72
N LEU A 171 -2.65 7.91 -18.66
CA LEU A 171 -1.22 7.67 -18.43
C LEU A 171 -0.73 6.39 -19.14
N GLY A 172 -1.63 5.55 -19.64
CA GLY A 172 -1.30 4.27 -20.26
C GLY A 172 -0.67 3.28 -19.28
N VAL A 173 -1.32 3.08 -18.12
CA VAL A 173 -0.83 2.23 -17.02
C VAL A 173 -1.93 1.35 -16.44
N ASP A 174 -1.53 0.27 -15.79
CA ASP A 174 -2.42 -0.61 -15.05
C ASP A 174 -2.49 -0.17 -13.57
N ALA A 175 -3.54 0.53 -13.17
CA ALA A 175 -3.86 0.91 -11.78
C ALA A 175 -5.23 0.31 -11.44
N ILE A 176 -5.30 -1.00 -11.26
CA ILE A 176 -6.54 -1.77 -11.30
C ILE A 176 -6.98 -2.14 -9.88
N VAL A 177 -8.12 -1.60 -9.46
CA VAL A 177 -8.89 -2.03 -8.29
C VAL A 177 -10.22 -2.56 -8.82
N GLY A 178 -10.51 -3.84 -8.57
CA GLY A 178 -11.58 -4.55 -9.26
C GLY A 178 -11.15 -4.98 -10.67
N VAL A 179 -10.50 -6.14 -10.75
CA VAL A 179 -10.06 -6.76 -12.01
C VAL A 179 -11.28 -7.20 -12.81
N LYS A 180 -11.34 -6.89 -14.08
CA LYS A 180 -12.40 -7.37 -14.97
C LYS A 180 -12.16 -8.81 -15.43
N GLN A 181 -13.21 -9.50 -15.86
CA GLN A 181 -13.16 -10.90 -16.28
C GLN A 181 -12.10 -11.14 -17.38
N GLU A 182 -12.02 -10.25 -18.36
CA GLU A 182 -11.07 -10.32 -19.47
C GLU A 182 -9.61 -10.09 -19.03
N GLU A 183 -9.37 -9.42 -17.89
CA GLU A 183 -8.04 -9.13 -17.36
C GLU A 183 -7.50 -10.27 -16.49
N LEU A 184 -8.34 -11.22 -16.07
CA LEU A 184 -7.94 -12.32 -15.19
C LEU A 184 -6.81 -13.16 -15.77
N SER A 185 -6.75 -13.32 -17.09
CA SER A 185 -5.71 -14.07 -17.80
C SER A 185 -4.33 -13.42 -17.72
N ARG A 186 -4.24 -12.11 -17.47
CA ARG A 186 -2.98 -11.37 -17.29
C ARG A 186 -2.40 -11.51 -15.91
N ARG A 187 -3.13 -12.09 -14.95
CA ARG A 187 -2.71 -12.15 -13.56
C ARG A 187 -1.65 -13.20 -13.32
N ALA A 188 -0.54 -12.80 -12.70
CA ALA A 188 0.42 -13.71 -12.12
C ALA A 188 0.09 -13.94 -10.64
N LEU A 189 -0.01 -15.21 -10.25
CA LEU A 189 -0.42 -15.58 -8.90
C LEU A 189 0.70 -15.38 -7.89
N VAL A 190 0.35 -14.84 -6.72
CA VAL A 190 1.29 -14.67 -5.61
C VAL A 190 1.46 -15.97 -4.84
N VAL A 191 2.68 -16.26 -4.44
CA VAL A 191 3.04 -17.49 -3.74
C VAL A 191 3.82 -17.17 -2.47
N PRO A 192 3.30 -17.49 -1.27
CA PRO A 192 4.06 -17.30 -0.05
C PRO A 192 5.28 -18.22 -0.03
N LEU A 193 6.42 -17.73 0.45
CA LEU A 193 7.57 -18.59 0.75
C LEU A 193 7.15 -19.62 1.79
N GLY A 194 7.38 -20.90 1.46
CA GLY A 194 6.98 -22.01 2.33
C GLY A 194 7.69 -21.97 3.69
N PHE A 195 6.96 -22.26 4.77
CA PHE A 195 7.52 -22.30 6.13
C PHE A 195 8.76 -23.21 6.22
N LYS A 196 8.73 -24.38 5.59
CA LYS A 196 9.88 -25.30 5.53
C LYS A 196 11.12 -24.62 4.93
N PHE A 197 10.96 -23.87 3.85
CA PHE A 197 12.06 -23.12 3.24
C PHE A 197 12.60 -22.06 4.20
N VAL A 198 11.73 -21.24 4.76
CA VAL A 198 12.10 -20.17 5.72
C VAL A 198 12.86 -20.75 6.91
N PHE A 199 12.36 -21.83 7.50
CA PHE A 199 12.97 -22.49 8.66
C PHE A 199 14.35 -23.07 8.31
N TRP A 200 14.43 -23.96 7.34
CA TRP A 200 15.70 -24.64 7.01
C TRP A 200 16.76 -23.69 6.47
N ASP A 201 16.36 -22.68 5.69
CA ASP A 201 17.32 -21.73 5.13
C ASP A 201 17.83 -20.77 6.21
N SER A 202 17.02 -20.40 7.21
CA SER A 202 17.44 -19.57 8.33
C SER A 202 18.48 -20.23 9.25
N LEU A 203 18.52 -21.56 9.28
CA LEU A 203 19.53 -22.33 10.03
C LEU A 203 20.91 -22.32 9.36
N LYS A 204 20.98 -22.08 8.05
CA LYS A 204 22.24 -22.08 7.33
C LYS A 204 23.09 -20.86 7.70
N PRO A 205 24.41 -21.04 7.89
CA PRO A 205 25.34 -19.91 7.89
C PRO A 205 25.38 -19.19 6.53
N ARG A 206 25.74 -17.91 6.51
CA ARG A 206 25.83 -17.15 5.24
C ARG A 206 26.81 -17.78 4.23
N PHE A 207 27.95 -18.28 4.70
CA PHE A 207 28.95 -18.92 3.84
C PHE A 207 28.49 -20.26 3.21
N LEU A 208 27.42 -20.87 3.75
CA LEU A 208 26.76 -22.05 3.17
C LEU A 208 25.57 -21.66 2.28
N GLY A 209 25.49 -20.43 1.82
CA GLY A 209 24.50 -19.98 0.85
C GLY A 209 23.11 -19.74 1.43
N ARG A 210 23.03 -19.23 2.68
CA ARG A 210 21.74 -18.78 3.24
C ARG A 210 21.16 -17.69 2.36
N ARG A 211 19.93 -17.93 1.90
CA ARG A 211 19.14 -17.00 1.07
C ARG A 211 18.25 -16.08 1.88
N MET A 212 17.81 -16.54 3.05
CA MET A 212 17.07 -15.69 3.99
C MET A 212 17.98 -14.65 4.60
N GLU A 213 17.45 -13.44 4.71
CA GLU A 213 18.16 -12.30 5.31
C GLU A 213 18.45 -12.54 6.79
N PHE A 214 17.48 -13.10 7.51
CA PHE A 214 17.55 -13.38 8.94
C PHE A 214 18.06 -14.80 9.20
N ASN A 215 18.98 -14.96 10.17
CA ASN A 215 19.28 -16.26 10.73
C ASN A 215 18.16 -16.70 11.69
N PHE A 216 18.21 -17.97 12.12
CA PHE A 216 17.18 -18.56 12.98
C PHE A 216 16.94 -17.77 14.27
N PHE A 217 18.00 -17.31 14.96
CA PHE A 217 17.87 -16.53 16.20
C PHE A 217 17.22 -15.15 15.95
N GLN A 218 17.62 -14.47 14.88
CA GLN A 218 17.02 -13.20 14.47
C GLN A 218 15.55 -13.37 14.12
N LEU A 219 15.20 -14.42 13.37
CA LEU A 219 13.84 -14.75 13.00
C LEU A 219 12.97 -15.03 14.24
N THR A 220 13.46 -15.89 15.15
CA THR A 220 12.77 -16.21 16.40
C THR A 220 12.56 -14.97 17.26
N THR A 221 13.60 -14.16 17.44
CA THR A 221 13.50 -12.91 18.20
C THR A 221 12.48 -11.95 17.59
N LYS A 222 12.45 -11.82 16.26
CA LYS A 222 11.48 -11.01 15.52
C LYS A 222 10.05 -11.49 15.76
N ILE A 223 9.82 -12.81 15.66
CA ILE A 223 8.50 -13.42 15.92
C ILE A 223 8.07 -13.19 17.37
N LEU A 224 8.94 -13.44 18.34
CA LEU A 224 8.62 -13.23 19.76
C LEU A 224 8.26 -11.77 20.08
N ARG A 225 8.94 -10.80 19.46
CA ARG A 225 8.62 -9.37 19.61
C ARG A 225 7.30 -8.98 18.95
N MET A 226 6.84 -9.71 17.94
CA MET A 226 5.56 -9.44 17.29
C MET A 226 4.36 -9.93 18.11
N ILE A 227 4.53 -10.97 18.95
CA ILE A 227 3.44 -11.54 19.73
C ILE A 227 2.69 -10.50 20.58
N PRO A 228 3.34 -9.69 21.43
CA PRO A 228 2.63 -8.69 22.23
C PRO A 228 1.96 -7.61 21.37
N VAL A 229 2.56 -7.23 20.25
CA VAL A 229 1.96 -6.24 19.34
C VAL A 229 0.66 -6.79 18.75
N ILE A 230 0.66 -8.04 18.30
CA ILE A 230 -0.52 -8.70 17.74
C ILE A 230 -1.60 -8.87 18.82
N ARG A 231 -1.24 -9.33 20.02
CA ARG A 231 -2.20 -9.57 21.12
C ARG A 231 -2.83 -8.28 21.64
N ASN A 232 -2.12 -7.16 21.58
CA ASN A 232 -2.63 -5.84 22.01
C ASN A 232 -3.34 -5.08 20.88
N SER A 233 -3.37 -5.62 19.68
CA SER A 233 -4.07 -5.06 18.53
C SER A 233 -5.59 -5.23 18.68
N THR A 234 -6.35 -4.24 18.20
CA THR A 234 -7.82 -4.35 18.10
C THR A 234 -8.27 -5.38 17.08
N THR A 235 -7.34 -5.86 16.24
CA THR A 235 -7.58 -6.94 15.29
C THR A 235 -7.47 -8.35 15.92
N TRP A 236 -6.94 -8.45 17.15
CA TRP A 236 -6.81 -9.71 17.83
C TRP A 236 -8.18 -10.31 18.18
N GLY A 237 -8.41 -11.53 17.73
CA GLY A 237 -9.68 -12.24 17.97
C GLY A 237 -10.82 -11.84 17.04
N THR A 238 -10.60 -10.89 16.11
CA THR A 238 -11.59 -10.58 15.07
C THR A 238 -11.57 -11.66 13.96
N PRO A 239 -12.70 -11.86 13.26
CA PRO A 239 -12.74 -12.76 12.12
C PRO A 239 -11.84 -12.28 10.98
N ALA A 240 -11.53 -13.19 10.05
CA ALA A 240 -10.83 -12.83 8.81
C ALA A 240 -11.65 -11.77 8.04
N PRO A 241 -10.99 -10.80 7.37
CA PRO A 241 -11.71 -9.69 6.71
C PRO A 241 -12.65 -10.15 5.59
N PHE A 242 -12.31 -11.24 4.91
CA PHE A 242 -13.14 -11.81 3.84
C PHE A 242 -13.70 -13.16 4.25
N LYS A 243 -14.99 -13.36 3.97
CA LYS A 243 -15.69 -14.61 4.20
C LYS A 243 -15.03 -15.76 3.44
N GLY A 244 -14.77 -16.87 4.12
CA GLY A 244 -14.11 -18.03 3.51
C GLY A 244 -12.60 -17.90 3.33
N MET A 245 -11.97 -16.80 3.77
CA MET A 245 -10.53 -16.61 3.67
C MET A 245 -9.74 -17.69 4.41
N ARG A 246 -8.87 -18.39 3.67
CA ARG A 246 -7.96 -19.42 4.21
C ARG A 246 -6.52 -19.09 3.83
N GLY A 247 -5.88 -18.30 4.67
CA GLY A 247 -4.50 -17.87 4.47
C GLY A 247 -4.31 -16.89 3.29
N ILE A 248 -3.04 -16.58 3.00
CA ILE A 248 -2.67 -15.55 2.05
C ILE A 248 -3.00 -15.91 0.58
N ARG A 249 -3.09 -17.20 0.26
CA ARG A 249 -3.41 -17.64 -1.11
C ARG A 249 -4.82 -17.29 -1.56
N PHE A 250 -5.70 -16.95 -0.60
CA PHE A 250 -7.04 -16.43 -0.90
C PHE A 250 -7.01 -15.20 -1.80
N PHE A 251 -5.94 -14.41 -1.74
CA PHE A 251 -5.75 -13.25 -2.62
C PHE A 251 -5.57 -13.60 -4.11
N ASN A 252 -5.38 -14.87 -4.44
CA ASN A 252 -5.36 -15.35 -5.82
C ASN A 252 -6.75 -15.67 -6.37
N GLU A 253 -7.78 -15.74 -5.52
CA GLU A 253 -9.13 -16.08 -5.94
C GLU A 253 -9.69 -14.99 -6.88
N PRO A 254 -10.25 -15.38 -8.04
CA PRO A 254 -10.85 -14.43 -8.97
C PRO A 254 -11.94 -13.57 -8.33
N SER A 255 -12.79 -14.16 -7.49
CA SER A 255 -13.87 -13.45 -6.81
C SER A 255 -13.38 -12.31 -5.92
N LEU A 256 -12.22 -12.47 -5.27
CA LEU A 256 -11.61 -11.39 -4.51
C LEU A 256 -10.96 -10.36 -5.43
N ALA A 257 -10.26 -10.78 -6.47
CA ALA A 257 -9.59 -9.87 -7.40
C ALA A 257 -10.57 -8.94 -8.14
N MET A 258 -11.77 -9.43 -8.44
CA MET A 258 -12.83 -8.66 -9.09
C MET A 258 -13.53 -7.67 -8.16
N GLY A 259 -13.44 -7.87 -6.83
CA GLY A 259 -13.96 -6.93 -5.85
C GLY A 259 -13.00 -5.76 -5.60
N GLU A 260 -13.54 -4.63 -5.13
CA GLU A 260 -12.74 -3.46 -4.82
C GLU A 260 -12.31 -3.43 -3.35
N THR A 261 -11.02 -3.63 -3.14
CA THR A 261 -10.35 -3.44 -1.84
C THR A 261 -9.06 -2.66 -2.07
N PRO A 262 -9.12 -1.35 -2.29
CA PRO A 262 -7.97 -0.53 -2.73
C PRO A 262 -6.72 -0.74 -1.87
N SER A 263 -6.89 -0.91 -0.57
CA SER A 263 -5.80 -1.10 0.38
C SER A 263 -5.07 -2.45 0.28
N ALA A 264 -5.63 -3.47 -0.39
CA ALA A 264 -5.11 -4.83 -0.27
C ALA A 264 -5.16 -5.69 -1.55
N ASN A 265 -6.01 -5.38 -2.52
CA ASN A 265 -6.11 -6.19 -3.73
C ASN A 265 -5.92 -5.42 -5.04
N THR A 266 -5.24 -4.30 -4.99
CA THR A 266 -4.83 -3.58 -6.20
C THR A 266 -3.93 -4.46 -7.06
N HIS A 267 -4.22 -4.53 -8.36
CA HIS A 267 -3.42 -5.25 -9.35
C HIS A 267 -2.70 -4.26 -10.27
N SER A 268 -1.39 -4.46 -10.43
CA SER A 268 -0.53 -3.61 -11.24
C SER A 268 0.74 -4.36 -11.64
N ASN A 269 1.64 -3.68 -12.34
CA ASN A 269 2.99 -4.14 -12.65
C ASN A 269 4.02 -3.06 -12.30
N ALA A 270 5.31 -3.39 -12.29
CA ALA A 270 6.35 -2.43 -11.89
C ALA A 270 6.46 -1.24 -12.84
N ARG A 271 6.22 -1.43 -14.14
CA ARG A 271 6.23 -0.35 -15.15
C ARG A 271 5.16 0.69 -14.83
N SER A 272 3.94 0.23 -14.56
CA SER A 272 2.79 1.08 -14.23
C SER A 272 3.00 1.81 -12.92
N LEU A 273 3.41 1.10 -11.85
CA LEU A 273 3.71 1.73 -10.56
C LEU A 273 4.81 2.78 -10.68
N ALA A 274 5.92 2.46 -11.36
CA ALA A 274 7.03 3.39 -11.52
C ALA A 274 6.65 4.64 -12.34
N LYS A 275 5.79 4.49 -13.37
CA LYS A 275 5.30 5.62 -14.15
C LYS A 275 4.36 6.53 -13.37
N ILE A 276 3.44 5.96 -12.57
CA ILE A 276 2.60 6.74 -11.64
C ILE A 276 3.49 7.41 -10.58
N ALA A 277 4.50 6.70 -10.05
CA ALA A 277 5.46 7.28 -9.11
C ALA A 277 6.27 8.43 -9.73
N ALA A 278 6.63 8.35 -11.03
CA ALA A 278 7.26 9.44 -11.75
C ALA A 278 6.33 10.66 -11.84
N MET A 279 5.07 10.47 -12.20
CA MET A 279 4.04 11.51 -12.17
C MET A 279 3.99 12.19 -10.79
N MET A 280 3.99 11.39 -9.71
CA MET A 280 3.97 11.91 -8.33
C MET A 280 5.28 12.62 -7.97
N SER A 281 6.43 12.14 -8.43
CA SER A 281 7.73 12.79 -8.19
C SER A 281 7.88 14.13 -8.92
N SER A 282 7.09 14.34 -9.96
CA SER A 282 7.07 15.57 -10.79
C SER A 282 5.90 16.49 -10.46
N GLY A 283 5.40 16.47 -9.21
CA GLY A 283 4.37 17.41 -8.76
C GLY A 283 2.96 17.09 -9.28
N GLY A 284 2.65 15.85 -9.60
CA GLY A 284 1.36 15.43 -10.15
C GLY A 284 1.28 15.51 -11.67
N LYS A 285 2.43 15.66 -12.35
CA LYS A 285 2.52 15.81 -13.82
C LYS A 285 3.38 14.71 -14.44
N PHE A 286 3.09 14.38 -15.69
CA PHE A 286 3.94 13.49 -16.47
C PHE A 286 3.91 13.95 -17.94
N ASN A 287 5.09 14.21 -18.54
CA ASN A 287 5.24 14.77 -19.89
C ASN A 287 4.30 15.99 -20.12
N ASP A 288 4.33 16.96 -19.22
CA ASP A 288 3.51 18.17 -19.22
C ASP A 288 1.98 17.97 -19.08
N GLN A 289 1.52 16.74 -19.03
CA GLN A 289 0.12 16.42 -18.69
C GLN A 289 -0.07 16.45 -17.17
N GLU A 290 -1.03 17.22 -16.69
CA GLU A 290 -1.39 17.30 -15.29
C GLU A 290 -2.44 16.24 -14.94
N PHE A 291 -2.18 15.47 -13.87
CA PHE A 291 -3.08 14.47 -13.29
C PHE A 291 -3.56 14.88 -11.90
N LEU A 292 -2.71 15.56 -11.16
CA LEU A 292 -3.04 16.24 -9.92
C LEU A 292 -2.53 17.67 -9.99
N ASN A 293 -3.38 18.62 -9.67
CA ASN A 293 -2.95 20.01 -9.57
C ASN A 293 -2.09 20.25 -8.32
N GLU A 294 -1.46 21.42 -8.24
CA GLU A 294 -0.56 21.79 -7.15
C GLU A 294 -1.25 21.72 -5.77
N ALA A 295 -2.52 22.12 -5.69
CA ALA A 295 -3.28 22.08 -4.43
C ALA A 295 -3.46 20.65 -3.94
N ALA A 296 -3.84 19.72 -4.83
CA ALA A 296 -3.97 18.29 -4.52
C ALA A 296 -2.63 17.69 -4.06
N TRP A 297 -1.58 17.95 -4.83
CA TRP A 297 -0.25 17.40 -4.55
C TRP A 297 0.33 17.92 -3.23
N THR A 298 0.22 19.23 -2.99
CA THR A 298 0.68 19.88 -1.76
C THR A 298 -0.10 19.37 -0.54
N ALA A 299 -1.42 19.34 -0.61
CA ALA A 299 -2.26 18.85 0.48
C ALA A 299 -1.95 17.38 0.81
N LEU A 300 -1.75 16.53 -0.22
CA LEU A 300 -1.39 15.13 -0.03
C LEU A 300 -0.11 14.95 0.80
N HIS A 301 0.89 15.79 0.61
CA HIS A 301 2.21 15.68 1.26
C HIS A 301 2.36 16.51 2.55
N SER A 302 1.36 17.32 2.90
CA SER A 302 1.41 18.24 4.05
C SER A 302 1.10 17.54 5.38
N GLU A 303 1.34 18.27 6.47
CA GLU A 303 1.00 17.89 7.86
C GLU A 303 1.48 16.48 8.24
N PRO A 304 2.80 16.19 8.12
CA PRO A 304 3.34 14.88 8.49
C PRO A 304 3.32 14.68 10.01
N VAL A 305 2.73 13.57 10.46
CA VAL A 305 2.65 13.19 11.87
C VAL A 305 3.48 11.93 12.12
N LYS A 306 4.46 12.02 13.00
CA LYS A 306 5.27 10.88 13.47
C LYS A 306 4.57 10.22 14.66
N ALA A 307 4.19 8.95 14.51
CA ALA A 307 3.53 8.18 15.55
C ALA A 307 3.99 6.72 15.58
N THR A 308 3.80 6.05 16.72
CA THR A 308 4.06 4.62 16.85
C THR A 308 2.97 3.81 16.14
N MET A 309 3.38 2.88 15.28
CA MET A 309 2.51 1.92 14.63
C MET A 309 3.15 0.53 14.68
N GLY A 310 2.53 -0.38 15.40
CA GLY A 310 3.14 -1.70 15.66
C GLY A 310 4.41 -1.60 16.51
N MET A 311 5.53 -2.08 15.99
CA MET A 311 6.81 -2.08 16.71
C MET A 311 7.67 -0.83 16.46
N GLY A 312 7.35 -0.02 15.44
CA GLY A 312 8.16 1.09 14.98
C GLY A 312 7.41 2.40 14.92
N ARG A 313 8.12 3.46 14.56
CA ARG A 313 7.54 4.76 14.27
C ARG A 313 7.39 4.93 12.76
N SER A 314 6.28 5.47 12.34
CA SER A 314 6.03 5.87 10.95
C SER A 314 5.60 7.32 10.89
N ILE A 315 5.95 7.99 9.81
CA ILE A 315 5.49 9.34 9.50
C ILE A 315 4.47 9.20 8.39
N PHE A 316 3.24 9.66 8.64
CA PHE A 316 2.22 9.76 7.62
C PHE A 316 1.77 11.22 7.48
N THR A 317 1.61 11.67 6.25
CA THR A 317 1.03 12.97 5.92
C THR A 317 -0.48 12.97 6.18
N GLN A 318 -1.13 14.12 6.14
CA GLN A 318 -2.60 14.17 6.25
C GLN A 318 -3.30 13.38 5.15
N GLY A 319 -2.71 13.29 3.96
CA GLY A 319 -3.23 12.48 2.86
C GLY A 319 -2.95 10.97 3.01
N GLY A 320 -2.28 10.54 4.08
CA GLY A 320 -2.03 9.12 4.36
C GLY A 320 -0.89 8.51 3.58
N VAL A 321 0.03 9.32 3.07
CA VAL A 321 1.25 8.88 2.42
C VAL A 321 2.36 8.77 3.46
N ALA A 322 3.07 7.67 3.50
CA ALA A 322 4.24 7.57 4.36
C ALA A 322 5.40 8.38 3.78
N HIS A 323 6.16 9.01 4.68
CA HIS A 323 7.38 9.74 4.36
C HIS A 323 8.56 9.08 5.07
N PHE A 324 9.56 8.67 4.30
CA PHE A 324 10.79 8.07 4.80
C PHE A 324 11.84 9.15 4.96
N THR A 325 12.25 9.42 6.19
CA THR A 325 13.15 10.54 6.52
C THR A 325 14.54 10.06 6.92
N PRO A 326 15.57 10.89 6.72
CA PRO A 326 16.91 10.60 7.23
C PRO A 326 16.89 10.27 8.72
N CYS A 327 17.70 9.31 9.12
CA CYS A 327 17.87 8.92 10.50
C CYS A 327 18.99 9.74 11.16
N ASN A 328 18.81 10.06 12.44
CA ASN A 328 19.82 10.70 13.27
C ASN A 328 20.41 9.73 14.33
N ALA A 329 21.26 10.24 15.20
CA ALA A 329 21.89 9.44 16.27
C ALA A 329 20.86 8.81 17.21
N ASP A 330 19.76 9.51 17.50
CA ASP A 330 18.70 9.11 18.44
C ASP A 330 17.64 8.19 17.81
N SER A 331 17.72 7.93 16.51
CA SER A 331 16.81 7.02 15.82
C SER A 331 17.02 5.59 16.31
N SER A 332 15.92 4.92 16.67
CA SER A 332 15.97 3.53 17.11
C SER A 332 16.52 2.62 16.00
N LYS A 333 17.03 1.43 16.38
CA LYS A 333 17.50 0.44 15.39
C LYS A 333 16.41 0.08 14.38
N LEU A 334 15.14 0.05 14.80
CA LEU A 334 14.03 -0.26 13.94
C LEU A 334 13.69 0.91 12.99
N ASP A 335 13.74 2.16 13.50
CA ASP A 335 13.56 3.34 12.66
C ASP A 335 14.66 3.41 11.60
N LYS A 336 15.93 3.13 11.96
CA LYS A 336 17.04 3.04 11.01
C LYS A 336 16.78 1.94 9.96
N ALA A 337 16.40 0.74 10.40
CA ALA A 337 16.10 -0.36 9.47
C ALA A 337 14.92 -0.04 8.54
N PHE A 338 13.95 0.75 9.01
CA PHE A 338 12.79 1.14 8.21
C PHE A 338 13.09 2.21 7.16
N ASN A 339 13.93 3.19 7.50
CA ASN A 339 14.16 4.37 6.66
C ASN A 339 15.44 4.28 5.80
N THR A 340 16.53 3.66 6.28
CA THR A 340 17.81 3.65 5.56
C THR A 340 17.69 3.02 4.18
N GLY A 341 18.17 3.74 3.17
CA GLY A 341 18.12 3.35 1.77
C GLY A 341 16.82 3.72 1.05
N ARG A 342 15.95 4.50 1.70
CA ARG A 342 14.74 5.10 1.10
C ARG A 342 14.47 6.51 1.60
N GLU A 343 15.51 7.19 2.09
CA GLU A 343 15.41 8.55 2.60
C GLU A 343 14.86 9.48 1.52
N GLY A 344 13.88 10.32 1.87
CA GLY A 344 13.22 11.26 0.96
C GLY A 344 12.11 10.67 0.10
N PHE A 345 11.93 9.35 0.10
CA PHE A 345 10.81 8.73 -0.59
C PHE A 345 9.48 8.92 0.17
N TYR A 346 8.42 9.03 -0.62
CA TYR A 346 7.02 8.96 -0.20
C TYR A 346 6.36 7.72 -0.81
N GLY A 347 5.21 7.31 -0.25
CA GLY A 347 4.44 6.16 -0.72
C GLY A 347 4.47 4.99 0.27
N TRP A 348 4.06 3.81 -0.16
CA TRP A 348 3.98 2.66 0.72
C TRP A 348 4.54 1.39 0.08
N MET A 349 4.54 0.31 0.86
CA MET A 349 5.00 -1.01 0.48
C MET A 349 3.92 -2.06 0.75
N GLY A 350 3.92 -3.15 0.00
CA GLY A 350 2.96 -4.23 0.12
C GLY A 350 3.49 -5.45 0.85
N LEU A 351 2.56 -6.24 1.35
CA LEU A 351 2.85 -7.50 1.99
C LEU A 351 3.68 -8.40 1.06
N GLY A 352 4.77 -8.92 1.58
CA GLY A 352 5.62 -9.87 0.85
C GLY A 352 6.62 -9.25 -0.12
N GLY A 353 6.63 -7.91 -0.32
CA GLY A 353 7.76 -7.29 -0.98
C GLY A 353 7.51 -6.22 -2.02
N SER A 354 6.28 -5.95 -2.47
CA SER A 354 6.02 -4.90 -3.45
C SER A 354 6.34 -3.50 -2.90
N ILE A 355 6.79 -2.60 -3.77
CA ILE A 355 7.08 -1.21 -3.42
C ILE A 355 6.51 -0.30 -4.51
N PHE A 356 5.78 0.73 -4.09
CA PHE A 356 5.32 1.82 -4.92
C PHE A 356 5.63 3.12 -4.19
N GLN A 357 6.70 3.79 -4.60
CA GLN A 357 7.22 4.98 -3.93
C GLN A 357 7.82 5.97 -4.92
N TRP A 358 7.82 7.25 -4.55
CA TRP A 358 8.38 8.35 -5.33
C TRP A 358 9.23 9.27 -4.47
N HIS A 359 10.21 9.90 -5.10
CA HIS A 359 11.13 10.83 -4.45
C HIS A 359 11.09 12.18 -5.16
N PRO A 360 10.37 13.18 -4.63
CA PRO A 360 10.19 14.46 -5.32
C PRO A 360 11.50 15.22 -5.59
N THR A 361 12.38 15.29 -4.60
CA THR A 361 13.65 16.04 -4.72
C THR A 361 14.55 15.49 -5.82
N HIS A 362 14.65 14.18 -5.95
CA HIS A 362 15.47 13.54 -6.99
C HIS A 362 14.67 13.12 -8.22
N ARG A 363 13.38 13.46 -8.29
CA ARG A 363 12.47 13.12 -9.40
C ARG A 363 12.55 11.63 -9.78
N ILE A 364 12.47 10.76 -8.76
CA ILE A 364 12.50 9.30 -8.93
C ILE A 364 11.11 8.72 -8.78
N GLY A 365 10.68 7.92 -9.76
CA GLY A 365 9.54 7.02 -9.67
C GLY A 365 10.03 5.58 -9.55
N PHE A 366 9.60 4.86 -8.50
CA PHE A 366 10.08 3.52 -8.19
C PHE A 366 8.94 2.51 -8.07
N GLY A 367 9.01 1.43 -8.83
CA GLY A 367 8.11 0.29 -8.78
C GLY A 367 8.85 -1.04 -8.71
N TYR A 368 8.57 -1.86 -7.69
CA TYR A 368 9.08 -3.21 -7.55
C TYR A 368 7.96 -4.17 -7.17
N VAL A 369 7.80 -5.26 -7.90
CA VAL A 369 6.70 -6.20 -7.71
C VAL A 369 7.18 -7.65 -7.85
N PRO A 370 7.30 -8.40 -6.73
CA PRO A 370 7.59 -9.83 -6.72
C PRO A 370 6.31 -10.66 -6.64
N THR A 371 6.32 -11.88 -7.19
CA THR A 371 5.25 -12.88 -6.96
C THR A 371 5.53 -13.75 -5.74
N SER A 372 6.79 -13.90 -5.33
CA SER A 372 7.17 -14.68 -4.14
C SER A 372 7.09 -13.82 -2.89
N LEU A 373 6.09 -14.11 -2.04
CA LEU A 373 5.83 -13.32 -0.83
C LEU A 373 6.71 -13.76 0.33
N ASN A 374 7.58 -12.88 0.79
CA ASN A 374 8.31 -13.06 2.04
C ASN A 374 7.55 -12.44 3.21
N LEU A 375 6.66 -13.20 3.83
CA LEU A 375 5.78 -12.70 4.89
C LEU A 375 6.51 -12.29 6.19
N VAL A 376 7.76 -12.68 6.36
CA VAL A 376 8.58 -12.30 7.53
C VAL A 376 9.44 -11.06 7.26
N ASP A 377 9.53 -10.62 6.02
CA ASP A 377 10.21 -9.39 5.61
C ASP A 377 9.23 -8.19 5.62
N ILE A 378 8.86 -7.75 6.82
CA ILE A 378 7.96 -6.61 7.01
C ILE A 378 8.56 -5.27 6.62
N LEU A 379 9.87 -5.20 6.38
CA LEU A 379 10.59 -3.99 5.99
C LEU A 379 10.84 -3.92 4.49
N ASN A 380 10.45 -4.96 3.74
CA ASN A 380 10.65 -5.09 2.30
C ASN A 380 12.12 -4.87 1.88
N GLU A 381 13.04 -5.53 2.57
CA GLU A 381 14.50 -5.36 2.43
C GLU A 381 14.98 -5.63 1.00
N ARG A 382 14.33 -6.57 0.27
CA ARG A 382 14.66 -6.84 -1.14
C ARG A 382 14.55 -5.58 -1.99
N GLY A 383 13.36 -4.97 -2.01
CA GLY A 383 13.10 -3.78 -2.81
C GLY A 383 13.84 -2.56 -2.27
N LYS A 384 14.01 -2.44 -0.95
CA LYS A 384 14.79 -1.37 -0.32
C LYS A 384 16.25 -1.38 -0.77
N THR A 385 16.84 -2.56 -0.97
CA THR A 385 18.22 -2.66 -1.51
C THR A 385 18.32 -2.05 -2.89
N TYR A 386 17.32 -2.23 -3.76
CA TYR A 386 17.29 -1.59 -5.07
C TYR A 386 17.09 -0.08 -4.98
N GLN A 387 16.24 0.39 -4.05
CA GLN A 387 16.08 1.83 -3.82
C GLN A 387 17.38 2.50 -3.37
N ALA A 388 18.07 1.88 -2.42
CA ALA A 388 19.37 2.38 -1.94
C ALA A 388 20.39 2.50 -3.09
N GLU A 389 20.44 1.51 -4.00
CA GLU A 389 21.36 1.60 -5.15
C GLU A 389 20.93 2.68 -6.15
N VAL A 390 19.63 2.90 -6.34
CA VAL A 390 19.13 4.02 -7.17
C VAL A 390 19.57 5.36 -6.58
N LEU A 391 19.41 5.56 -5.27
CA LEU A 391 19.90 6.78 -4.59
C LEU A 391 21.42 6.96 -4.77
N ASN A 392 22.20 5.91 -4.55
CA ASN A 392 23.66 5.93 -4.75
C ASN A 392 24.04 6.31 -6.19
N CYS A 393 23.30 5.82 -7.19
CA CYS A 393 23.54 6.18 -8.58
C CYS A 393 23.26 7.67 -8.84
N ILE A 394 22.15 8.20 -8.34
CA ILE A 394 21.82 9.61 -8.47
C ILE A 394 22.87 10.50 -7.80
N GLU A 395 23.29 10.17 -6.58
CA GLU A 395 24.33 10.93 -5.89
C GLU A 395 25.69 10.95 -6.64
N ARG A 396 25.99 9.90 -7.39
CA ARG A 396 27.19 9.88 -8.25
C ARG A 396 27.05 10.73 -9.51
N LEU A 397 25.83 10.87 -10.04
CA LEU A 397 25.57 11.71 -11.23
C LEU A 397 25.54 13.21 -10.90
N THR A 398 25.29 13.55 -9.65
CA THR A 398 25.21 14.95 -9.18
C THR A 398 26.54 15.50 -8.62
N LYS A 399 27.55 14.66 -8.48
CA LYS A 399 28.94 15.00 -8.14
C LYS A 399 29.78 15.22 -9.38
#